data_f254d96800bf43d7069e8ccd1713f4ea
#
_entry.id   f254d96800bf43d7069e8ccd1713f4ea
#
_cell.length_a   1.000
_cell.length_b   1.000
_cell.length_c   1.000
_cell.angle_alpha   90.00
_cell.angle_beta   90.00
_cell.angle_gamma   90.00
#
_symmetry.space_group_name_H-M   'P 1'
#
loop_
_entity.id
_entity.type
_entity.pdbx_description
1 polymer ?
#
loop_
_entity_poly.entity_id
_entity_poly.type
_entity_poly.pdbx_seq_one_letter_code
_entity_poly.pdbx_strand_id
1 'polypeptide(L)'
;DKDLIIKLHTGEGKTLVGLLLLQSLLNSKEGPCLYICPNKYLVKQVCSEADKFGIPFCIFDEDTGIPNDFLSASKILITHVQKVFNGRSVFGTGNGYVRTGAVLLDDSHACIDTIKSAFTISISKTANPETYSKILTLFADDMVEQGEGSRLDIQAGDYNTFMTVPYWNWDNKKTEMLKILSAAQEDSQIYYAWPLIRDQIRNYCCYISGTKIEIAPYNVNIRAFGSFSYAKHRILMSATTQDDSFFVKGLDFNPETVKNPLRNANQKWSGEKMLIIPSLVEESCDHDLIVTKFCKMSTSKFGMVALVPSTKSCKQYQNLGAITT
;
A
#
# COMPACT_ATOMS: atom_id res chain seq x y z
N ASP A 1 -6.83 -23.83 -8.53
CA ASP A 1 -6.84 -22.56 -9.25
C ASP A 1 -5.64 -21.70 -8.88
N LYS A 2 -5.13 -20.92 -9.83
CA LYS A 2 -4.00 -20.03 -9.60
C LYS A 2 -4.39 -18.88 -8.66
N ASP A 3 -5.54 -18.29 -8.89
CA ASP A 3 -6.05 -17.13 -8.18
C ASP A 3 -7.17 -17.52 -7.22
N LEU A 4 -7.12 -16.98 -6.00
CA LEU A 4 -8.11 -17.20 -4.96
C LEU A 4 -8.39 -15.89 -4.22
N ILE A 5 -9.66 -15.56 -4.01
CA ILE A 5 -10.07 -14.43 -3.18
C ILE A 5 -10.91 -14.95 -2.02
N ILE A 6 -10.53 -14.59 -0.81
CA ILE A 6 -11.21 -14.98 0.42
C ILE A 6 -11.75 -13.71 1.10
N LYS A 7 -13.06 -13.61 1.24
CA LYS A 7 -13.74 -12.50 1.92
C LYS A 7 -14.21 -12.95 3.29
N LEU A 8 -13.50 -12.48 4.31
CA LEU A 8 -13.80 -12.72 5.72
C LEU A 8 -13.88 -11.38 6.45
N HIS A 9 -14.86 -11.22 7.34
CA HIS A 9 -14.98 -10.00 8.14
C HIS A 9 -13.88 -9.90 9.21
N THR A 10 -13.73 -8.70 9.75
CA THR A 10 -12.84 -8.48 10.90
C THR A 10 -13.33 -9.31 12.08
N GLY A 11 -12.43 -10.05 12.72
CA GLY A 11 -12.75 -10.95 13.83
C GLY A 11 -13.06 -12.41 13.43
N GLU A 12 -13.16 -12.75 12.13
CA GLU A 12 -13.41 -14.12 11.66
C GLU A 12 -12.12 -14.98 11.56
N GLY A 13 -11.02 -14.54 12.15
CA GLY A 13 -9.78 -15.31 12.17
C GLY A 13 -9.01 -15.32 10.83
N LYS A 14 -9.12 -14.27 10.00
CA LYS A 14 -8.42 -14.17 8.70
C LYS A 14 -6.96 -14.60 8.77
N THR A 15 -6.21 -14.08 9.75
CA THR A 15 -4.79 -14.37 9.91
C THR A 15 -4.53 -15.86 10.04
N LEU A 16 -5.27 -16.53 10.91
CA LEU A 16 -5.13 -17.97 11.11
C LEU A 16 -5.51 -18.77 9.86
N VAL A 17 -6.61 -18.40 9.20
CA VAL A 17 -7.03 -19.03 7.92
C VAL A 17 -5.92 -18.92 6.88
N GLY A 18 -5.33 -17.73 6.73
CA GLY A 18 -4.22 -17.52 5.80
C GLY A 18 -2.97 -18.32 6.13
N LEU A 19 -2.59 -18.37 7.40
CA LEU A 19 -1.44 -19.16 7.87
C LEU A 19 -1.65 -20.66 7.64
N LEU A 20 -2.83 -21.19 7.99
CA LEU A 20 -3.17 -22.60 7.80
C LEU A 20 -3.20 -22.98 6.31
N LEU A 21 -3.71 -22.10 5.45
CA LEU A 21 -3.73 -22.33 4.02
C LEU A 21 -2.30 -22.42 3.45
N LEU A 22 -1.43 -21.49 3.81
CA LEU A 22 -0.03 -21.53 3.38
C LEU A 22 0.72 -22.72 3.97
N GLN A 23 0.46 -23.08 5.23
CA GLN A 23 1.04 -24.30 5.83
C GLN A 23 0.59 -25.58 5.11
N SER A 24 -0.68 -25.64 4.71
CA SER A 24 -1.20 -26.77 3.92
C SER A 24 -0.49 -26.87 2.56
N LEU A 25 -0.24 -25.74 1.90
CA LEU A 25 0.50 -25.71 0.63
C LEU A 25 1.97 -26.11 0.81
N LEU A 26 2.63 -25.72 1.90
CA LEU A 26 3.98 -26.19 2.23
C LEU A 26 4.01 -27.71 2.43
N ASN A 27 3.06 -28.26 3.19
CA ASN A 27 2.94 -29.70 3.44
C ASN A 27 2.70 -30.48 2.14
N SER A 28 2.01 -29.85 1.17
CA SER A 28 1.76 -30.40 -0.18
C SER A 28 2.91 -30.17 -1.16
N LYS A 29 4.07 -29.64 -0.70
CA LYS A 29 5.24 -29.30 -1.51
C LYS A 29 4.96 -28.26 -2.61
N GLU A 30 4.04 -27.35 -2.33
CA GLU A 30 3.64 -26.24 -3.21
C GLU A 30 4.34 -24.90 -2.84
N GLY A 31 5.38 -24.95 -1.99
CA GLY A 31 6.17 -23.80 -1.57
C GLY A 31 7.24 -23.40 -2.57
N PRO A 32 8.01 -22.35 -2.24
CA PRO A 32 7.99 -21.50 -1.04
C PRO A 32 6.73 -20.65 -0.88
N CYS A 33 6.29 -20.40 0.36
CA CYS A 33 5.07 -19.66 0.69
C CYS A 33 5.35 -18.32 1.35
N LEU A 34 4.73 -17.25 0.82
CA LEU A 34 4.93 -15.87 1.23
C LEU A 34 3.62 -15.28 1.78
N TYR A 35 3.64 -14.81 3.02
CA TYR A 35 2.55 -14.07 3.66
C TYR A 35 2.90 -12.59 3.69
N ILE A 36 2.10 -11.74 3.03
CA ILE A 36 2.35 -10.31 2.87
C ILE A 36 1.32 -9.51 3.68
N CYS A 37 1.80 -8.73 4.65
CA CYS A 37 1.02 -7.80 5.45
C CYS A 37 1.06 -6.38 4.87
N PRO A 38 0.06 -5.53 5.11
CA PRO A 38 0.07 -4.14 4.68
C PRO A 38 1.24 -3.31 5.23
N ASN A 39 1.68 -3.59 6.46
CA ASN A 39 2.74 -2.84 7.13
C ASN A 39 3.54 -3.68 8.14
N LYS A 40 4.65 -3.11 8.64
CA LYS A 40 5.54 -3.78 9.63
C LYS A 40 4.87 -4.11 10.97
N TYR A 41 3.87 -3.31 11.38
CA TYR A 41 3.16 -3.56 12.63
C TYR A 41 2.35 -4.86 12.56
N LEU A 42 1.61 -5.03 11.45
CA LEU A 42 0.82 -6.25 11.22
C LEU A 42 1.71 -7.49 11.04
N VAL A 43 2.94 -7.36 10.53
CA VAL A 43 3.89 -8.47 10.50
C VAL A 43 4.12 -9.04 11.91
N LYS A 44 4.37 -8.19 12.91
CA LYS A 44 4.57 -8.62 14.30
C LYS A 44 3.35 -9.36 14.84
N GLN A 45 2.16 -8.86 14.51
CA GLN A 45 0.90 -9.45 14.94
C GLN A 45 0.68 -10.82 14.32
N VAL A 46 0.95 -10.99 13.02
CA VAL A 46 0.87 -12.28 12.32
C VAL A 46 1.90 -13.27 12.85
N CYS A 47 3.13 -12.83 13.14
CA CYS A 47 4.15 -13.67 13.76
C CYS A 47 3.71 -14.19 15.14
N SER A 48 3.16 -13.29 15.99
CA SER A 48 2.63 -13.68 17.30
C SER A 48 1.49 -14.69 17.20
N GLU A 49 0.63 -14.55 16.21
CA GLU A 49 -0.46 -15.49 15.96
C GLU A 49 0.09 -16.86 15.45
N ALA A 50 1.11 -16.84 14.57
CA ALA A 50 1.78 -18.05 14.10
C ALA A 50 2.45 -18.81 15.26
N ASP A 51 3.16 -18.12 16.15
CA ASP A 51 3.76 -18.69 17.36
C ASP A 51 2.71 -19.35 18.26
N LYS A 52 1.60 -18.65 18.50
CA LYS A 52 0.50 -19.12 19.33
C LYS A 52 -0.09 -20.45 18.84
N PHE A 53 -0.15 -20.64 17.53
CA PHE A 53 -0.69 -21.85 16.91
C PHE A 53 0.40 -22.86 16.49
N GLY A 54 1.68 -22.59 16.79
CA GLY A 54 2.79 -23.48 16.46
C GLY A 54 3.03 -23.63 14.95
N ILE A 55 2.70 -22.61 14.15
CA ILE A 55 2.91 -22.61 12.69
C ILE A 55 4.33 -22.13 12.40
N PRO A 56 5.18 -22.92 11.73
CA PRO A 56 6.56 -22.53 11.43
C PRO A 56 6.62 -21.36 10.45
N PHE A 57 7.32 -20.30 10.84
CA PHE A 57 7.54 -19.13 10.00
C PHE A 57 8.97 -18.61 10.11
N CYS A 58 9.34 -17.74 9.20
CA CYS A 58 10.55 -16.93 9.24
C CYS A 58 10.22 -15.49 8.81
N ILE A 59 11.10 -14.55 9.17
CA ILE A 59 11.02 -13.15 8.79
C ILE A 59 12.24 -12.76 7.96
N PHE A 60 12.16 -11.65 7.26
CA PHE A 60 13.30 -11.08 6.55
C PHE A 60 14.36 -10.64 7.56
N ASP A 61 15.58 -11.08 7.34
CA ASP A 61 16.73 -10.63 8.11
C ASP A 61 17.33 -9.38 7.41
N GLU A 62 17.61 -8.33 8.15
CA GLU A 62 18.16 -7.10 7.58
C GLU A 62 19.60 -7.28 7.10
N ASP A 63 20.37 -8.18 7.72
CA ASP A 63 21.77 -8.44 7.41
C ASP A 63 21.96 -9.54 6.35
N THR A 64 21.22 -10.64 6.46
CA THR A 64 21.38 -11.81 5.60
C THR A 64 20.34 -11.90 4.46
N GLY A 65 19.31 -11.06 4.50
CA GLY A 65 18.29 -10.98 3.46
C GLY A 65 17.22 -12.08 3.56
N ILE A 66 17.04 -12.88 2.50
CA ILE A 66 16.01 -13.93 2.46
C ILE A 66 16.49 -15.16 3.23
N PRO A 67 15.71 -15.65 4.24
CA PRO A 67 16.07 -16.84 5.00
C PRO A 67 16.13 -18.12 4.16
N ASN A 68 17.11 -18.97 4.44
CA ASN A 68 17.21 -20.29 3.80
C ASN A 68 15.99 -21.18 4.07
N ASP A 69 15.36 -21.03 5.24
CA ASP A 69 14.13 -21.74 5.60
C ASP A 69 12.97 -21.45 4.64
N PHE A 70 12.90 -20.21 4.13
CA PHE A 70 11.94 -19.87 3.08
C PHE A 70 12.33 -20.50 1.74
N LEU A 71 13.59 -20.34 1.32
CA LEU A 71 14.07 -20.86 0.03
C LEU A 71 13.91 -22.39 -0.08
N SER A 72 14.11 -23.10 1.02
CA SER A 72 13.92 -24.56 1.13
C SER A 72 12.45 -24.97 1.28
N ALA A 73 11.52 -24.01 1.32
CA ALA A 73 10.09 -24.25 1.58
C ALA A 73 9.82 -24.98 2.90
N SER A 74 10.63 -24.76 3.93
CA SER A 74 10.44 -25.35 5.27
C SER A 74 9.58 -24.47 6.18
N LYS A 75 9.56 -23.15 5.94
CA LYS A 75 8.78 -22.17 6.72
C LYS A 75 8.10 -21.15 5.83
N ILE A 76 7.00 -20.56 6.34
CA ILE A 76 6.31 -19.45 5.72
C ILE A 76 7.14 -18.18 5.95
N LEU A 77 7.46 -17.41 4.90
CA LEU A 77 8.03 -16.09 5.07
C LEU A 77 6.92 -15.08 5.32
N ILE A 78 6.97 -14.38 6.46
CA ILE A 78 6.04 -13.30 6.80
C ILE A 78 6.76 -11.98 6.61
N THR A 79 6.20 -11.10 5.78
CA THR A 79 6.79 -9.78 5.48
C THR A 79 5.71 -8.75 5.17
N HIS A 80 6.11 -7.51 4.84
CA HIS A 80 5.18 -6.45 4.48
C HIS A 80 5.29 -6.04 3.01
N VAL A 81 4.22 -5.44 2.49
CA VAL A 81 4.03 -5.12 1.08
C VAL A 81 5.17 -4.29 0.48
N GLN A 82 5.71 -3.30 1.19
CA GLN A 82 6.82 -2.47 0.71
C GLN A 82 8.13 -3.25 0.50
N LYS A 83 8.35 -4.36 1.24
CA LYS A 83 9.55 -5.19 1.06
C LYS A 83 9.48 -6.01 -0.23
N VAL A 84 8.26 -6.39 -0.62
CA VAL A 84 7.99 -7.21 -1.82
C VAL A 84 7.87 -6.33 -3.07
N PHE A 85 7.09 -5.26 -2.99
CA PHE A 85 6.78 -4.40 -4.13
C PHE A 85 7.59 -3.09 -4.05
N ASN A 86 8.78 -3.11 -4.62
CA ASN A 86 9.63 -1.93 -4.87
C ASN A 86 10.64 -2.27 -5.98
N GLY A 87 11.19 -1.28 -6.64
CA GLY A 87 12.08 -1.48 -7.78
C GLY A 87 13.44 -2.13 -7.49
N ARG A 88 13.78 -2.32 -6.21
CA ARG A 88 15.00 -2.99 -5.74
C ARG A 88 14.71 -4.28 -4.99
N SER A 89 13.50 -4.79 -5.12
CA SER A 89 13.05 -6.00 -4.44
C SER A 89 13.65 -7.25 -5.07
N VAL A 90 14.10 -8.18 -4.23
CA VAL A 90 14.54 -9.51 -4.65
C VAL A 90 13.38 -10.39 -5.16
N PHE A 91 12.13 -9.94 -4.95
CA PHE A 91 10.91 -10.59 -5.42
C PHE A 91 10.47 -10.11 -6.81
N GLY A 92 11.18 -9.12 -7.39
CA GLY A 92 10.79 -8.49 -8.64
C GLY A 92 11.91 -8.32 -9.63
N THR A 93 11.65 -7.56 -10.64
CA THR A 93 12.44 -7.00 -11.73
C THR A 93 13.54 -7.88 -12.35
N GLY A 94 13.31 -8.33 -13.57
CA GLY A 94 14.31 -8.98 -14.43
C GLY A 94 14.38 -10.49 -14.25
N ASN A 95 15.48 -11.07 -14.73
CA ASN A 95 15.69 -12.52 -14.81
C ASN A 95 16.06 -13.18 -13.47
N GLY A 96 16.10 -12.43 -12.38
CA GLY A 96 16.60 -12.87 -11.07
C GLY A 96 15.63 -12.68 -9.92
N TYR A 97 14.35 -13.02 -10.07
CA TYR A 97 13.41 -13.01 -8.95
C TYR A 97 13.38 -14.35 -8.20
N VAL A 98 13.07 -14.30 -6.91
CA VAL A 98 12.89 -15.51 -6.08
C VAL A 98 11.59 -16.20 -6.46
N ARG A 99 11.64 -17.46 -6.86
CA ARG A 99 10.44 -18.24 -7.19
C ARG A 99 9.63 -18.53 -5.93
N THR A 100 8.33 -18.32 -6.03
CA THR A 100 7.36 -18.64 -4.99
C THR A 100 6.33 -19.64 -5.49
N GLY A 101 5.91 -20.56 -4.65
CA GLY A 101 4.79 -21.45 -4.93
C GLY A 101 3.46 -20.77 -4.61
N ALA A 102 3.38 -20.10 -3.44
CA ALA A 102 2.19 -19.38 -3.03
C ALA A 102 2.51 -17.99 -2.47
N VAL A 103 1.68 -17.01 -2.82
CA VAL A 103 1.74 -15.64 -2.29
C VAL A 103 0.35 -15.25 -1.80
N LEU A 104 0.29 -14.84 -0.53
CA LEU A 104 -0.93 -14.37 0.11
C LEU A 104 -0.77 -12.90 0.49
N LEU A 105 -1.72 -12.06 0.06
CA LEU A 105 -1.87 -10.67 0.50
C LEU A 105 -2.97 -10.60 1.55
N ASP A 106 -2.60 -10.28 2.78
CA ASP A 106 -3.54 -10.00 3.85
C ASP A 106 -4.00 -8.55 3.78
N ASP A 107 -5.27 -8.33 4.09
CA ASP A 107 -5.94 -7.04 3.92
C ASP A 107 -5.59 -6.39 2.58
N SER A 108 -5.92 -7.11 1.50
CA SER A 108 -5.47 -6.82 0.15
C SER A 108 -5.79 -5.39 -0.31
N HIS A 109 -6.88 -4.77 0.18
CA HIS A 109 -7.20 -3.38 -0.13
C HIS A 109 -6.20 -2.39 0.50
N ALA A 110 -5.78 -2.62 1.73
CA ALA A 110 -4.73 -1.80 2.36
C ALA A 110 -3.37 -1.96 1.66
N CYS A 111 -3.12 -3.11 1.03
CA CYS A 111 -1.92 -3.33 0.21
C CYS A 111 -1.94 -2.57 -1.13
N ILE A 112 -3.12 -2.31 -1.72
CA ILE A 112 -3.26 -1.68 -3.05
C ILE A 112 -2.57 -0.33 -3.11
N ASP A 113 -2.81 0.54 -2.14
CA ASP A 113 -2.25 1.90 -2.17
C ASP A 113 -0.72 1.87 -2.06
N THR A 114 -0.18 0.95 -1.27
CA THR A 114 1.27 0.75 -1.18
C THR A 114 1.85 0.19 -2.48
N ILE A 115 1.15 -0.74 -3.15
CA ILE A 115 1.56 -1.26 -4.45
C ILE A 115 1.55 -0.14 -5.50
N LYS A 116 0.50 0.69 -5.55
CA LYS A 116 0.43 1.86 -6.45
C LYS A 116 1.58 2.84 -6.19
N SER A 117 1.84 3.13 -4.92
CA SER A 117 2.94 4.02 -4.50
C SER A 117 4.30 3.53 -4.95
N ALA A 118 4.54 2.22 -5.00
CA ALA A 118 5.80 1.65 -5.46
C ALA A 118 6.11 2.00 -6.93
N PHE A 119 5.08 2.25 -7.74
CA PHE A 119 5.20 2.69 -9.13
C PHE A 119 5.07 4.21 -9.30
N THR A 120 5.02 4.97 -8.23
CA THR A 120 4.81 6.41 -8.26
C THR A 120 6.05 7.13 -7.70
N ILE A 121 6.56 8.10 -8.43
CA ILE A 121 7.54 9.07 -7.90
C ILE A 121 6.76 10.28 -7.42
N SER A 122 6.98 10.67 -6.16
CA SER A 122 6.42 11.88 -5.56
C SER A 122 7.56 12.80 -5.13
N ILE A 123 7.74 13.91 -5.82
CA ILE A 123 8.82 14.88 -5.61
C ILE A 123 8.26 16.06 -4.84
N SER A 124 8.64 16.19 -3.58
CA SER A 124 8.22 17.31 -2.73
C SER A 124 9.04 18.58 -3.02
N LYS A 125 8.37 19.73 -3.16
CA LYS A 125 9.01 21.04 -3.30
C LYS A 125 9.96 21.38 -2.15
N THR A 126 9.61 20.93 -0.92
CA THR A 126 10.43 21.20 0.28
C THR A 126 11.57 20.23 0.47
N ALA A 127 11.37 18.93 0.16
CA ALA A 127 12.41 17.92 0.33
C ALA A 127 13.38 17.88 -0.86
N ASN A 128 12.91 18.15 -2.08
CA ASN A 128 13.68 18.08 -3.34
C ASN A 128 13.48 19.32 -4.20
N PRO A 129 13.81 20.51 -3.71
CA PRO A 129 13.52 21.77 -4.39
C PRO A 129 14.18 21.89 -5.76
N GLU A 130 15.37 21.35 -5.92
CA GLU A 130 16.13 21.39 -7.19
C GLU A 130 15.45 20.55 -8.28
N THR A 131 15.11 19.30 -7.98
CA THR A 131 14.42 18.40 -8.92
C THR A 131 13.04 18.91 -9.25
N TYR A 132 12.30 19.39 -8.23
CA TYR A 132 10.99 20.02 -8.42
C TYR A 132 11.09 21.23 -9.38
N SER A 133 12.03 22.14 -9.16
CA SER A 133 12.23 23.32 -10.00
C SER A 133 12.61 22.98 -11.44
N LYS A 134 13.49 22.01 -11.64
CA LYS A 134 13.88 21.54 -12.99
C LYS A 134 12.69 21.02 -13.78
N ILE A 135 11.83 20.21 -13.15
CA ILE A 135 10.63 19.67 -13.81
C ILE A 135 9.60 20.76 -14.06
N LEU A 136 9.37 21.66 -13.09
CA LEU A 136 8.49 22.81 -13.28
C LEU A 136 8.93 23.67 -14.45
N THR A 137 10.23 23.95 -14.57
CA THR A 137 10.80 24.71 -15.68
C THR A 137 10.67 23.98 -17.01
N LEU A 138 10.87 22.66 -17.03
CA LEU A 138 10.74 21.85 -18.24
C LEU A 138 9.36 21.98 -18.87
N PHE A 139 8.30 22.07 -18.05
CA PHE A 139 6.91 22.16 -18.52
C PHE A 139 6.30 23.55 -18.39
N ALA A 140 7.11 24.60 -18.14
CA ALA A 140 6.60 25.95 -17.90
C ALA A 140 5.73 26.48 -19.05
N ASP A 141 6.18 26.35 -20.31
CA ASP A 141 5.46 26.81 -21.49
C ASP A 141 4.16 26.04 -21.69
N ASP A 142 4.20 24.69 -21.48
CA ASP A 142 3.02 23.83 -21.58
C ASP A 142 1.94 24.18 -20.54
N MET A 143 2.38 24.64 -19.36
CA MET A 143 1.48 25.10 -18.31
C MET A 143 0.84 26.46 -18.65
N VAL A 144 1.57 27.36 -19.30
CA VAL A 144 1.02 28.66 -19.80
C VAL A 144 -0.09 28.39 -20.81
N GLU A 145 0.14 27.49 -21.76
CA GLU A 145 -0.87 27.12 -22.78
C GLU A 145 -2.14 26.52 -22.18
N GLN A 146 -2.05 25.82 -21.04
CA GLN A 146 -3.21 25.23 -20.38
C GLN A 146 -3.96 26.22 -19.50
N GLY A 147 -3.27 27.19 -18.87
CA GLY A 147 -3.91 28.18 -18.00
C GLY A 147 -2.91 28.95 -17.14
N GLU A 148 -2.71 30.22 -17.50
CA GLU A 148 -1.78 31.12 -16.81
C GLU A 148 -2.11 31.29 -15.31
N GLY A 149 -3.41 31.38 -14.94
CA GLY A 149 -3.83 31.54 -13.55
C GLY A 149 -3.39 30.36 -12.70
N SER A 150 -3.70 29.12 -13.12
CA SER A 150 -3.30 27.91 -12.38
C SER A 150 -1.77 27.75 -12.32
N ARG A 151 -1.05 28.18 -13.35
CA ARG A 151 0.42 28.19 -13.33
C ARG A 151 0.96 29.13 -12.24
N LEU A 152 0.38 30.34 -12.13
CA LEU A 152 0.76 31.31 -11.11
C LEU A 152 0.46 30.81 -9.70
N ASP A 153 -0.69 30.18 -9.49
CA ASP A 153 -1.06 29.56 -8.20
C ASP A 153 -0.07 28.46 -7.80
N ILE A 154 0.30 27.60 -8.75
CA ILE A 154 1.33 26.56 -8.53
C ILE A 154 2.68 27.17 -8.18
N GLN A 155 3.10 28.23 -8.86
CA GLN A 155 4.34 28.95 -8.55
C GLN A 155 4.29 29.58 -7.15
N ALA A 156 3.16 30.15 -6.76
CA ALA A 156 2.91 30.69 -5.43
C ALA A 156 2.89 29.63 -4.33
N GLY A 157 2.78 28.35 -4.71
CA GLY A 157 2.79 27.23 -3.75
C GLY A 157 1.41 26.82 -3.27
N ASP A 158 0.34 27.15 -4.01
CA ASP A 158 -1.00 26.72 -3.63
C ASP A 158 -1.12 25.20 -3.62
N TYR A 159 -1.62 24.68 -2.50
CA TYR A 159 -1.81 23.26 -2.29
C TYR A 159 -2.97 22.68 -3.10
N ASN A 160 -4.01 23.46 -3.35
CA ASN A 160 -5.24 23.00 -3.96
C ASN A 160 -5.20 23.00 -5.49
N THR A 161 -4.26 23.75 -6.07
CA THR A 161 -4.12 23.87 -7.53
C THR A 161 -3.13 22.83 -8.05
N PHE A 162 -3.55 22.08 -9.08
CA PHE A 162 -2.67 21.17 -9.81
C PHE A 162 -2.96 21.20 -11.32
N MET A 163 -1.95 20.86 -12.11
CA MET A 163 -2.04 20.73 -13.56
C MET A 163 -1.50 19.37 -13.99
N THR A 164 -2.13 18.76 -14.98
CA THR A 164 -1.64 17.52 -15.59
C THR A 164 -0.83 17.87 -16.82
N VAL A 165 0.38 17.34 -16.95
CA VAL A 165 1.15 17.47 -18.19
C VAL A 165 0.45 16.67 -19.29
N PRO A 166 0.09 17.31 -20.45
CA PRO A 166 -0.51 16.61 -21.57
C PRO A 166 0.39 15.48 -22.08
N TYR A 167 -0.21 14.34 -22.49
CA TYR A 167 0.57 13.16 -22.87
C TYR A 167 1.53 13.41 -24.05
N TRP A 168 1.17 14.27 -24.99
CA TRP A 168 2.04 14.64 -26.12
C TRP A 168 3.26 15.46 -25.67
N ASN A 169 3.11 16.37 -24.73
CA ASN A 169 4.22 17.15 -24.16
C ASN A 169 5.10 16.25 -23.28
N TRP A 170 4.50 15.33 -22.54
CA TRP A 170 5.21 14.29 -21.80
C TRP A 170 6.07 13.42 -22.74
N ASP A 171 5.47 12.90 -23.84
CA ASP A 171 6.20 12.07 -24.80
C ASP A 171 7.31 12.83 -25.51
N ASN A 172 7.08 14.09 -25.87
CA ASN A 172 8.07 14.95 -26.50
C ASN A 172 9.26 15.24 -25.57
N LYS A 173 9.03 15.44 -24.27
CA LYS A 173 10.05 15.83 -23.28
C LYS A 173 10.55 14.65 -22.41
N LYS A 174 10.21 13.43 -22.75
CA LYS A 174 10.59 12.23 -21.97
C LYS A 174 12.09 12.06 -21.81
N THR A 175 12.89 12.42 -22.82
CA THR A 175 14.36 12.31 -22.78
C THR A 175 14.95 13.26 -21.74
N GLU A 176 14.48 14.48 -21.68
CA GLU A 176 14.88 15.49 -20.70
C GLU A 176 14.43 15.06 -19.30
N MET A 177 13.20 14.55 -19.18
CA MET A 177 12.69 14.00 -17.92
C MET A 177 13.53 12.85 -17.42
N LEU A 178 13.90 11.90 -18.28
CA LEU A 178 14.80 10.79 -17.93
C LEU A 178 16.14 11.30 -17.41
N LYS A 179 16.71 12.34 -18.02
CA LYS A 179 17.97 12.96 -17.54
C LYS A 179 17.82 13.55 -16.15
N ILE A 180 16.73 14.30 -15.90
CA ILE A 180 16.46 14.91 -14.59
C ILE A 180 16.31 13.83 -13.52
N LEU A 181 15.47 12.81 -13.75
CA LEU A 181 15.21 11.74 -12.78
C LEU A 181 16.43 10.84 -12.56
N SER A 182 17.21 10.56 -13.62
CA SER A 182 18.45 9.79 -13.50
C SER A 182 19.51 10.51 -12.68
N ALA A 183 19.61 11.82 -12.79
CA ALA A 183 20.53 12.62 -11.98
C ALA A 183 20.13 12.63 -10.49
N ALA A 184 18.84 12.46 -10.20
CA ALA A 184 18.28 12.45 -8.85
C ALA A 184 17.95 11.02 -8.34
N GLN A 185 18.43 9.96 -9.00
CA GLN A 185 18.03 8.57 -8.69
C GLN A 185 18.41 8.09 -7.28
N GLU A 186 19.40 8.71 -6.63
CA GLU A 186 19.80 8.37 -5.26
C GLU A 186 18.91 9.05 -4.19
N ASP A 187 18.02 9.95 -4.62
CA ASP A 187 17.05 10.56 -3.74
C ASP A 187 16.04 9.52 -3.23
N SER A 188 15.77 9.55 -1.92
CA SER A 188 14.89 8.59 -1.27
C SER A 188 13.48 8.52 -1.87
N GLN A 189 12.98 9.62 -2.44
CA GLN A 189 11.67 9.71 -3.10
C GLN A 189 11.66 9.07 -4.49
N ILE A 190 12.83 8.91 -5.12
CA ILE A 190 12.98 8.36 -6.47
C ILE A 190 13.58 6.95 -6.43
N TYR A 191 14.51 6.70 -5.53
CA TYR A 191 15.37 5.53 -5.43
C TYR A 191 14.66 4.18 -5.62
N TYR A 192 13.55 3.97 -4.90
CA TYR A 192 12.83 2.70 -4.94
C TYR A 192 11.89 2.55 -6.14
N ALA A 193 11.38 3.64 -6.69
CA ALA A 193 10.47 3.62 -7.83
C ALA A 193 11.21 3.65 -9.17
N TRP A 194 12.39 4.27 -9.23
CA TRP A 194 13.12 4.50 -10.46
C TRP A 194 13.35 3.26 -11.33
N PRO A 195 13.78 2.10 -10.78
CA PRO A 195 13.98 0.90 -11.59
C PRO A 195 12.70 0.37 -12.27
N LEU A 196 11.52 0.69 -11.74
CA LEU A 196 10.23 0.31 -12.31
C LEU A 196 9.76 1.27 -13.40
N ILE A 197 10.23 2.53 -13.37
CA ILE A 197 9.72 3.64 -14.19
C ILE A 197 10.60 3.89 -15.40
N ARG A 198 11.92 3.88 -15.25
CA ARG A 198 12.90 4.36 -16.24
C ARG A 198 12.69 3.80 -17.65
N ASP A 199 12.40 2.49 -17.74
CA ASP A 199 12.27 1.80 -19.02
C ASP A 199 10.85 1.90 -19.62
N GLN A 200 9.90 2.43 -18.83
CA GLN A 200 8.48 2.55 -19.20
C GLN A 200 7.90 3.95 -18.98
N ILE A 201 8.75 4.97 -18.87
CA ILE A 201 8.35 6.35 -18.54
C ILE A 201 7.26 6.90 -19.47
N ARG A 202 7.19 6.42 -20.70
CA ARG A 202 6.16 6.80 -21.67
C ARG A 202 4.75 6.48 -21.20
N ASN A 203 4.59 5.43 -20.37
CA ASN A 203 3.30 4.95 -19.87
C ASN A 203 2.87 5.67 -18.58
N TYR A 204 3.53 6.77 -18.25
CA TYR A 204 3.32 7.53 -17.04
C TYR A 204 2.69 8.89 -17.32
N CYS A 205 1.96 9.40 -16.33
CA CYS A 205 1.45 10.76 -16.29
C CYS A 205 2.24 11.59 -15.28
N CYS A 206 2.35 12.88 -15.52
CA CYS A 206 2.93 13.84 -14.60
C CYS A 206 1.87 14.83 -14.14
N TYR A 207 1.76 14.98 -12.82
CA TYR A 207 0.86 15.93 -12.16
C TYR A 207 1.72 16.92 -11.38
N ILE A 208 1.54 18.21 -11.63
CA ILE A 208 2.32 19.29 -11.01
C ILE A 208 1.39 20.10 -10.12
N SER A 209 1.68 20.20 -8.82
CA SER A 209 0.99 21.08 -7.88
C SER A 209 1.97 22.03 -7.21
N GLY A 210 1.47 23.03 -6.47
CA GLY A 210 2.32 24.01 -5.79
C GLY A 210 3.26 23.44 -4.73
N THR A 211 3.03 22.21 -4.28
CA THR A 211 3.81 21.57 -3.20
C THR A 211 4.54 20.32 -3.61
N LYS A 212 4.08 19.63 -4.66
CA LYS A 212 4.68 18.35 -5.12
C LYS A 212 4.44 18.11 -6.61
N ILE A 213 5.29 17.25 -7.18
CA ILE A 213 5.10 16.66 -8.51
C ILE A 213 4.93 15.17 -8.32
N GLU A 214 3.91 14.59 -8.94
CA GLU A 214 3.66 13.15 -8.95
C GLU A 214 3.78 12.60 -10.37
N ILE A 215 4.56 11.53 -10.51
CA ILE A 215 4.73 10.78 -11.76
C ILE A 215 4.19 9.38 -11.50
N ALA A 216 3.04 9.08 -12.05
CA ALA A 216 2.31 7.84 -11.80
C ALA A 216 1.91 7.12 -13.10
N PRO A 217 1.87 5.79 -13.14
CA PRO A 217 1.48 5.06 -14.34
C PRO A 217 -0.04 5.09 -14.54
N TYR A 218 -0.50 4.99 -15.77
CA TYR A 218 -1.91 4.71 -16.07
C TYR A 218 -2.37 3.35 -15.50
N ASN A 219 -1.48 2.35 -15.63
CA ASN A 219 -1.68 1.03 -15.04
C ASN A 219 -0.37 0.52 -14.49
N VAL A 220 -0.40 -0.08 -13.30
CA VAL A 220 0.78 -0.70 -12.70
C VAL A 220 1.21 -1.94 -13.51
N ASN A 221 2.50 -2.07 -13.75
CA ASN A 221 3.04 -3.28 -14.38
C ASN A 221 3.41 -4.31 -13.30
N ILE A 222 2.41 -5.00 -12.76
CA ILE A 222 2.61 -6.00 -11.70
C ILE A 222 3.52 -7.16 -12.16
N ARG A 223 3.62 -7.40 -13.47
CA ARG A 223 4.47 -8.45 -14.03
C ARG A 223 5.96 -8.19 -13.82
N ALA A 224 6.34 -6.96 -13.46
CA ALA A 224 7.69 -6.66 -12.97
C ALA A 224 8.04 -7.46 -11.71
N PHE A 225 7.06 -7.92 -10.95
CA PHE A 225 7.26 -8.73 -9.74
C PHE A 225 7.00 -10.20 -10.04
N GLY A 226 8.05 -10.87 -10.55
CA GLY A 226 7.97 -12.26 -10.99
C GLY A 226 7.53 -13.22 -9.88
N SER A 227 7.99 -13.01 -8.64
CA SER A 227 7.59 -13.83 -7.49
C SER A 227 6.06 -13.81 -7.26
N PHE A 228 5.40 -12.66 -7.48
CA PHE A 228 3.95 -12.56 -7.37
C PHE A 228 3.24 -13.04 -8.63
N SER A 229 3.68 -12.57 -9.79
CA SER A 229 2.98 -12.80 -11.06
C SER A 229 3.03 -14.25 -11.55
N TYR A 230 4.13 -14.94 -11.26
CA TYR A 230 4.35 -16.33 -11.66
C TYR A 230 4.20 -17.33 -10.52
N ALA A 231 3.75 -16.89 -9.34
CA ALA A 231 3.37 -17.81 -8.27
C ALA A 231 2.30 -18.80 -8.75
N LYS A 232 2.39 -20.04 -8.29
CA LYS A 232 1.42 -21.09 -8.61
C LYS A 232 0.05 -20.79 -7.99
N HIS A 233 0.06 -20.22 -6.78
CA HIS A 233 -1.12 -19.77 -6.05
C HIS A 233 -0.98 -18.31 -5.63
N ARG A 234 -1.94 -17.46 -6.01
CA ARG A 234 -2.06 -16.07 -5.58
C ARG A 234 -3.36 -15.92 -4.80
N ILE A 235 -3.25 -15.49 -3.56
CA ILE A 235 -4.35 -15.47 -2.61
C ILE A 235 -4.53 -14.05 -2.10
N LEU A 236 -5.73 -13.49 -2.23
CA LEU A 236 -6.11 -12.22 -1.64
C LEU A 236 -7.09 -12.45 -0.49
N MET A 237 -6.81 -11.87 0.67
CA MET A 237 -7.74 -11.84 1.79
C MET A 237 -8.19 -10.40 2.05
N SER A 238 -9.49 -10.20 2.20
CA SER A 238 -10.06 -8.89 2.51
C SER A 238 -11.32 -9.00 3.35
N ALA A 239 -11.56 -7.99 4.19
CA ALA A 239 -12.81 -7.85 4.94
C ALA A 239 -13.92 -7.19 4.12
N THR A 240 -13.54 -6.26 3.25
CA THR A 240 -14.46 -5.43 2.48
C THR A 240 -14.15 -5.49 1.00
N THR A 241 -15.14 -5.14 0.18
CA THR A 241 -15.00 -5.04 -1.25
C THR A 241 -15.53 -3.68 -1.65
N GLN A 242 -14.64 -2.69 -1.77
CA GLN A 242 -15.06 -1.40 -2.31
C GLN A 242 -14.92 -1.41 -3.84
N ASP A 243 -13.73 -1.45 -4.36
CA ASP A 243 -13.49 -1.51 -5.80
C ASP A 243 -12.52 -2.65 -6.12
N ASP A 244 -13.07 -3.74 -6.64
CA ASP A 244 -12.28 -4.91 -7.03
C ASP A 244 -11.64 -4.75 -8.42
N SER A 245 -11.84 -3.63 -9.12
CA SER A 245 -11.31 -3.39 -10.47
C SER A 245 -9.78 -3.45 -10.52
N PHE A 246 -9.12 -2.99 -9.46
CA PHE A 246 -7.67 -3.06 -9.36
C PHE A 246 -7.14 -4.50 -9.28
N PHE A 247 -7.89 -5.43 -8.71
CA PHE A 247 -7.48 -6.85 -8.69
C PHE A 247 -7.35 -7.41 -10.10
N VAL A 248 -8.24 -7.01 -11.00
CA VAL A 248 -8.17 -7.40 -12.41
C VAL A 248 -7.13 -6.57 -13.16
N LYS A 249 -7.25 -5.24 -13.14
CA LYS A 249 -6.42 -4.36 -13.99
C LYS A 249 -4.99 -4.17 -13.46
N GLY A 250 -4.84 -4.09 -12.13
CA GLY A 250 -3.56 -3.80 -11.47
C GLY A 250 -2.80 -5.05 -11.04
N LEU A 251 -3.51 -6.08 -10.55
CA LEU A 251 -2.87 -7.32 -10.08
C LEU A 251 -2.96 -8.49 -11.07
N ASP A 252 -3.62 -8.30 -12.21
CA ASP A 252 -3.78 -9.33 -13.27
C ASP A 252 -4.45 -10.62 -12.75
N PHE A 253 -5.48 -10.45 -11.88
CA PHE A 253 -6.29 -11.56 -11.38
C PHE A 253 -7.35 -11.96 -12.37
N ASN A 254 -7.71 -13.24 -12.36
CA ASN A 254 -8.79 -13.75 -13.20
C ASN A 254 -10.12 -13.06 -12.82
N PRO A 255 -10.83 -12.42 -13.78
CA PRO A 255 -12.11 -11.75 -13.51
C PRO A 255 -13.18 -12.65 -12.88
N GLU A 256 -13.21 -13.93 -13.24
CA GLU A 256 -14.18 -14.87 -12.68
C GLU A 256 -13.91 -15.18 -11.21
N THR A 257 -12.63 -15.23 -10.80
CA THR A 257 -12.26 -15.37 -9.37
C THR A 257 -12.66 -14.13 -8.58
N VAL A 258 -12.53 -12.94 -9.19
CA VAL A 258 -12.91 -11.67 -8.54
C VAL A 258 -14.43 -11.60 -8.35
N LYS A 259 -15.22 -12.05 -9.32
CA LYS A 259 -16.69 -12.11 -9.22
C LYS A 259 -17.18 -13.14 -8.21
N ASN A 260 -16.47 -14.27 -8.07
CA ASN A 260 -16.86 -15.41 -7.25
C ASN A 260 -15.88 -15.68 -6.09
N PRO A 261 -15.70 -14.73 -5.15
CA PRO A 261 -14.82 -14.93 -4.01
C PRO A 261 -15.39 -15.97 -3.03
N LEU A 262 -14.52 -16.69 -2.34
CA LEU A 262 -14.92 -17.53 -1.23
C LEU A 262 -15.42 -16.65 -0.08
N ARG A 263 -16.58 -16.99 0.45
CA ARG A 263 -17.24 -16.30 1.57
C ARG A 263 -17.77 -17.31 2.58
N ASN A 264 -17.89 -16.89 3.83
CA ASN A 264 -18.62 -17.69 4.82
C ASN A 264 -20.11 -17.60 4.52
N ALA A 265 -20.71 -18.73 4.11
CA ALA A 265 -22.14 -18.79 3.76
C ALA A 265 -23.06 -18.60 4.98
N ASN A 266 -22.56 -18.89 6.19
CA ASN A 266 -23.35 -18.84 7.44
C ASN A 266 -23.16 -17.53 8.21
N GLN A 267 -22.75 -16.47 7.54
CA GLN A 267 -22.40 -15.20 8.16
C GLN A 267 -23.62 -14.56 8.83
N LYS A 268 -23.59 -14.44 10.15
CA LYS A 268 -24.52 -13.63 10.92
C LYS A 268 -23.89 -12.28 11.20
N TRP A 269 -24.63 -11.20 10.98
CA TRP A 269 -24.19 -9.86 11.34
C TRP A 269 -23.90 -9.79 12.84
N SER A 270 -22.72 -9.33 13.22
CA SER A 270 -22.35 -9.19 14.62
C SER A 270 -22.67 -7.77 15.11
N GLY A 271 -23.86 -7.61 15.66
CA GLY A 271 -24.25 -6.43 16.40
C GLY A 271 -24.77 -5.24 15.58
N GLU A 272 -25.59 -4.43 16.19
CA GLU A 272 -26.05 -3.16 15.66
C GLU A 272 -24.95 -2.10 15.80
N LYS A 273 -24.84 -1.19 14.83
CA LYS A 273 -23.89 -0.09 14.83
C LYS A 273 -24.65 1.22 14.81
N MET A 274 -24.33 2.11 15.73
CA MET A 274 -24.83 3.49 15.73
C MET A 274 -23.65 4.41 15.37
N LEU A 275 -23.77 5.15 14.26
CA LEU A 275 -22.83 6.19 13.90
C LEU A 275 -23.33 7.54 14.43
N ILE A 276 -22.54 8.16 15.29
CA ILE A 276 -22.83 9.49 15.85
C ILE A 276 -21.76 10.45 15.31
N ILE A 277 -22.21 11.52 14.65
CA ILE A 277 -21.32 12.58 14.11
C ILE A 277 -21.71 13.88 14.82
N PRO A 278 -21.09 14.22 15.98
CA PRO A 278 -21.50 15.36 16.79
C PRO A 278 -21.47 16.71 16.04
N SER A 279 -20.48 16.91 15.18
CA SER A 279 -20.34 18.14 14.38
C SER A 279 -21.47 18.38 13.38
N LEU A 280 -22.25 17.35 13.01
CA LEU A 280 -23.46 17.52 12.17
C LEU A 280 -24.67 17.94 12.98
N VAL A 281 -24.64 17.74 14.30
CA VAL A 281 -25.74 18.10 15.21
C VAL A 281 -25.53 19.49 15.80
N GLU A 282 -24.30 19.82 16.11
CA GLU A 282 -23.89 21.08 16.75
C GLU A 282 -22.52 21.51 16.22
N GLU A 283 -22.49 22.57 15.42
CA GLU A 283 -21.26 23.08 14.79
C GLU A 283 -20.21 23.59 15.81
N SER A 284 -20.65 23.97 17.00
CA SER A 284 -19.77 24.39 18.10
C SER A 284 -19.05 23.24 18.81
N CYS A 285 -19.41 21.98 18.51
CA CYS A 285 -18.74 20.80 19.03
C CYS A 285 -17.36 20.62 18.39
N ASP A 286 -16.32 21.17 19.03
CA ASP A 286 -14.96 20.92 18.62
C ASP A 286 -14.46 19.52 19.02
N HIS A 287 -13.38 19.09 18.37
CA HIS A 287 -12.79 17.78 18.60
C HIS A 287 -12.34 17.59 20.05
N ASP A 288 -11.73 18.60 20.67
CA ASP A 288 -11.17 18.51 22.03
C ASP A 288 -12.26 18.40 23.09
N LEU A 289 -13.38 19.08 22.88
CA LEU A 289 -14.55 18.95 23.73
C LEU A 289 -15.15 17.54 23.68
N ILE A 290 -15.27 16.97 22.46
CA ILE A 290 -15.77 15.62 22.24
C ILE A 290 -14.84 14.60 22.90
N VAL A 291 -13.54 14.67 22.66
CA VAL A 291 -12.53 13.78 23.26
C VAL A 291 -12.61 13.87 24.80
N THR A 292 -12.60 15.08 25.35
CA THR A 292 -12.61 15.29 26.81
C THR A 292 -13.86 14.75 27.46
N LYS A 293 -15.04 14.95 26.86
CA LYS A 293 -16.29 14.47 27.41
C LYS A 293 -16.46 12.96 27.29
N PHE A 294 -16.22 12.39 26.11
CA PHE A 294 -16.42 10.96 25.88
C PHE A 294 -15.32 10.09 26.49
N CYS A 295 -14.07 10.51 26.46
CA CYS A 295 -12.99 9.71 27.05
C CYS A 295 -12.95 9.74 28.58
N LYS A 296 -13.47 10.78 29.22
CA LYS A 296 -13.63 10.81 30.68
C LYS A 296 -14.78 9.96 31.22
N MET A 297 -15.76 9.65 30.38
CA MET A 297 -16.91 8.81 30.77
C MET A 297 -16.61 7.31 30.73
N SER A 298 -15.39 6.92 30.40
CA SER A 298 -14.98 5.52 30.31
C SER A 298 -14.82 4.90 31.68
N THR A 299 -15.85 4.77 32.41
CA THR A 299 -15.73 3.99 33.62
C THR A 299 -16.55 2.72 33.50
N SER A 300 -15.93 1.62 33.72
CA SER A 300 -16.45 0.35 34.24
C SER A 300 -17.49 -0.47 33.44
N LYS A 301 -18.25 0.09 32.52
CA LYS A 301 -19.30 -0.71 31.80
C LYS A 301 -19.04 -0.98 30.32
N PHE A 302 -18.25 -0.15 29.66
CA PHE A 302 -18.01 -0.23 28.22
C PHE A 302 -16.54 -0.03 27.89
N GLY A 303 -15.98 -0.88 27.05
CA GLY A 303 -14.66 -0.63 26.46
C GLY A 303 -14.73 0.52 25.46
N MET A 304 -13.82 1.49 25.55
CA MET A 304 -13.70 2.59 24.60
C MET A 304 -12.40 2.46 23.82
N VAL A 305 -12.46 2.57 22.51
CA VAL A 305 -11.31 2.57 21.63
C VAL A 305 -11.28 3.88 20.84
N ALA A 306 -10.17 4.64 20.97
CA ALA A 306 -9.92 5.83 20.19
C ALA A 306 -9.04 5.46 18.98
N LEU A 307 -9.55 5.66 17.77
CA LEU A 307 -8.79 5.49 16.54
C LEU A 307 -8.16 6.82 16.17
N VAL A 308 -6.85 6.86 16.08
CA VAL A 308 -6.08 8.08 15.79
C VAL A 308 -5.23 7.91 14.52
N PRO A 309 -5.02 8.99 13.75
CA PRO A 309 -4.32 8.92 12.46
C PRO A 309 -2.81 8.68 12.59
N SER A 310 -2.24 8.89 13.77
CA SER A 310 -0.80 8.72 13.99
C SER A 310 -0.46 8.42 15.45
N THR A 311 0.69 7.78 15.67
CA THR A 311 1.25 7.54 17.02
C THR A 311 1.48 8.85 17.80
N LYS A 312 1.77 9.95 17.09
CA LYS A 312 1.92 11.27 17.72
C LYS A 312 0.63 11.75 18.36
N SER A 313 -0.51 11.44 17.75
CA SER A 313 -1.84 11.78 18.26
C SER A 313 -2.27 10.96 19.48
N CYS A 314 -1.61 9.81 19.74
CA CYS A 314 -1.87 9.00 20.94
C CYS A 314 -1.59 9.74 22.25
N LYS A 315 -0.63 10.69 22.26
CA LYS A 315 -0.23 11.43 23.46
C LYS A 315 -1.39 12.15 24.13
N GLN A 316 -2.30 12.71 23.36
CA GLN A 316 -3.51 13.39 23.85
C GLN A 316 -4.38 12.45 24.69
N TYR A 317 -4.55 11.22 24.22
CA TYR A 317 -5.38 10.20 24.86
C TYR A 317 -4.68 9.52 26.04
N GLN A 318 -3.36 9.38 25.99
CA GLN A 318 -2.55 8.90 27.12
C GLN A 318 -2.72 9.77 28.35
N ASN A 319 -2.80 11.11 28.18
CA ASN A 319 -3.08 12.05 29.26
C ASN A 319 -4.46 11.86 29.89
N LEU A 320 -5.38 11.19 29.21
CA LEU A 320 -6.72 10.82 29.71
C LEU A 320 -6.78 9.38 30.28
N GLY A 321 -5.63 8.70 30.38
CA GLY A 321 -5.51 7.35 30.91
C GLY A 321 -5.66 6.23 29.88
N ALA A 322 -5.63 6.54 28.57
CA ALA A 322 -5.68 5.52 27.53
C ALA A 322 -4.37 4.73 27.43
N ILE A 323 -4.49 3.44 27.20
CA ILE A 323 -3.36 2.53 26.90
C ILE A 323 -3.24 2.41 25.38
N THR A 324 -2.03 2.59 24.86
CA THR A 324 -1.73 2.35 23.44
C THR A 324 -1.53 0.85 23.21
N THR A 325 -2.26 0.26 22.29
CA THR A 325 -2.15 -1.16 21.90
C THR A 325 -1.56 -1.27 20.50
#